data_cc6034f41dc2f4eaa06d996e73e2255d
#
_entry.id   cc6034f41dc2f4eaa06d996e73e2255d
#
_cell.length_a   1.000
_cell.length_b   1.000
_cell.length_c   1.000
_cell.angle_alpha   90.00
_cell.angle_beta   90.00
_cell.angle_gamma   90.00
#
_symmetry.space_group_name_H-M   'P 1'
#
loop_
_entity.id
_entity.type
_entity.pdbx_description
1 polymer ?
#
loop_
_entity_poly.entity_id
_entity_poly.type
_entity_poly.pdbx_seq_one_letter_code
_entity_poly.pdbx_strand_id
1 'polypeptide(L)'
;MKHRLKIASVIMGFCAIGSTAAMAANHKTPPWGPGPFKVLLEVNQNNRAEWAITINNLRTMERVVGMNTAHAEVLAWGPGIKFLLKNSPYASDIQSLSMYGIKFSACHQTMKAMHLKKAQLASGVTIVPGAIAEIIKRHNEGWTEIKE
;
A
#
# COMPACT_ATOMS: atom_id res chain seq x y z
N MET A 1 -43.09 -62.77 44.94
CA MET A 1 -42.06 -62.59 43.88
C MET A 1 -41.87 -61.12 43.69
N LYS A 2 -40.66 -60.63 43.91
CA LYS A 2 -40.35 -59.21 44.10
C LYS A 2 -39.86 -58.57 42.79
N HIS A 3 -40.62 -57.67 42.21
CA HIS A 3 -40.18 -56.88 41.07
C HIS A 3 -39.52 -55.59 41.58
N ARG A 4 -38.22 -55.47 41.33
CA ARG A 4 -37.46 -54.23 41.61
C ARG A 4 -37.60 -53.25 40.44
N LEU A 5 -38.19 -52.12 40.68
CA LEU A 5 -38.27 -51.03 39.73
C LEU A 5 -36.94 -50.24 39.79
N LYS A 6 -36.22 -50.22 38.63
CA LYS A 6 -35.02 -49.40 38.49
C LYS A 6 -35.40 -48.01 37.98
N ILE A 7 -35.19 -47.02 38.82
CA ILE A 7 -35.35 -45.59 38.45
C ILE A 7 -34.06 -45.20 37.70
N ALA A 8 -34.20 -44.86 36.42
CA ALA A 8 -33.13 -44.29 35.64
C ALA A 8 -33.12 -42.75 35.83
N SER A 9 -32.10 -42.27 36.50
CA SER A 9 -31.83 -40.81 36.55
C SER A 9 -31.38 -40.29 35.22
N VAL A 10 -32.18 -39.41 34.63
CA VAL A 10 -31.81 -38.64 33.44
C VAL A 10 -31.11 -37.38 33.95
N ILE A 11 -29.79 -37.32 33.74
CA ILE A 11 -29.00 -36.10 34.00
C ILE A 11 -29.17 -35.23 32.75
N MET A 12 -29.96 -34.16 32.90
CA MET A 12 -30.10 -33.11 31.90
C MET A 12 -28.85 -32.22 31.94
N GLY A 13 -27.92 -32.47 30.99
CA GLY A 13 -26.77 -31.62 30.76
C GLY A 13 -27.22 -30.29 30.15
N PHE A 14 -27.14 -29.23 30.97
CA PHE A 14 -27.38 -27.86 30.54
C PHE A 14 -26.14 -27.39 29.72
N CYS A 15 -26.21 -27.49 28.42
CA CYS A 15 -25.19 -26.93 27.54
C CYS A 15 -25.41 -25.41 27.47
N ALA A 16 -24.66 -24.67 28.27
CA ALA A 16 -24.61 -23.23 28.17
C ALA A 16 -23.88 -22.85 26.85
N ILE A 17 -24.69 -22.51 25.84
CA ILE A 17 -24.19 -21.93 24.60
C ILE A 17 -23.78 -20.50 24.95
N GLY A 18 -22.51 -20.31 25.26
CA GLY A 18 -21.91 -18.97 25.39
C GLY A 18 -21.95 -18.27 24.03
N SER A 19 -22.95 -17.43 23.84
CA SER A 19 -22.97 -16.47 22.74
C SER A 19 -21.84 -15.47 22.96
N THR A 20 -20.67 -15.73 22.34
CA THR A 20 -19.69 -14.69 22.14
C THR A 20 -20.27 -13.72 21.13
N ALA A 21 -20.97 -12.70 21.62
CA ALA A 21 -21.29 -11.54 20.81
C ALA A 21 -19.95 -10.93 20.36
N ALA A 22 -19.55 -11.24 19.13
CA ALA A 22 -18.47 -10.52 18.48
C ALA A 22 -18.89 -9.06 18.49
N MET A 23 -18.18 -8.23 19.27
CA MET A 23 -18.29 -6.78 19.22
C MET A 23 -17.84 -6.39 17.81
N ALA A 24 -18.79 -6.30 16.88
CA ALA A 24 -18.59 -5.67 15.59
C ALA A 24 -18.21 -4.22 15.90
N ALA A 25 -16.92 -3.93 15.86
CA ALA A 25 -16.43 -2.57 15.91
C ALA A 25 -17.17 -1.82 14.80
N ASN A 26 -17.93 -0.78 15.17
CA ASN A 26 -18.69 0.04 14.25
C ASN A 26 -17.71 0.91 13.44
N HIS A 27 -16.92 0.28 12.57
CA HIS A 27 -16.09 0.95 11.60
C HIS A 27 -17.03 1.56 10.56
N LYS A 28 -17.38 2.82 10.78
CA LYS A 28 -18.04 3.61 9.72
C LYS A 28 -17.16 3.49 8.48
N THR A 29 -17.70 2.91 7.42
CA THR A 29 -17.03 2.84 6.13
C THR A 29 -16.58 4.26 5.76
N PRO A 30 -15.29 4.48 5.45
CA PRO A 30 -14.82 5.80 5.06
C PRO A 30 -15.62 6.33 3.86
N PRO A 31 -15.75 7.66 3.69
CA PRO A 31 -16.52 8.24 2.59
C PRO A 31 -15.99 7.86 1.20
N TRP A 32 -14.74 7.40 1.11
CA TRP A 32 -14.12 6.88 -0.13
C TRP A 32 -14.32 5.38 -0.34
N GLY A 33 -15.14 4.70 0.49
CA GLY A 33 -15.45 3.29 0.34
C GLY A 33 -14.49 2.33 1.08
N PRO A 34 -14.72 1.02 0.97
CA PRO A 34 -13.81 0.01 1.52
C PRO A 34 -12.54 -0.13 0.66
N GLY A 35 -11.37 -0.34 1.32
CA GLY A 35 -10.13 -0.69 0.64
C GLY A 35 -10.11 -2.14 0.08
N PRO A 36 -9.00 -2.59 -0.48
CA PRO A 36 -7.74 -1.85 -0.60
C PRO A 36 -7.73 -0.83 -1.75
N PHE A 37 -7.10 0.31 -1.50
CA PHE A 37 -6.86 1.34 -2.52
C PHE A 37 -5.50 1.13 -3.16
N LYS A 38 -5.42 1.34 -4.47
CA LYS A 38 -4.18 1.19 -5.24
C LYS A 38 -3.94 2.47 -6.02
N VAL A 39 -2.84 3.15 -5.75
CA VAL A 39 -2.54 4.46 -6.32
C VAL A 39 -1.16 4.45 -6.96
N LEU A 40 -1.10 4.84 -8.23
CA LEU A 40 0.13 5.10 -8.97
C LEU A 40 0.30 6.61 -9.12
N LEU A 41 1.34 7.16 -8.51
CA LEU A 41 1.73 8.56 -8.69
C LEU A 41 2.86 8.64 -9.72
N GLU A 42 2.67 9.44 -10.76
CA GLU A 42 3.66 9.65 -11.80
C GLU A 42 4.44 10.95 -11.56
N VAL A 43 5.77 10.83 -11.52
CA VAL A 43 6.70 11.97 -11.42
C VAL A 43 7.55 12.01 -12.69
N ASN A 44 7.23 12.92 -13.61
CA ASN A 44 7.94 13.02 -14.87
C ASN A 44 8.65 14.36 -15.10
N GLN A 45 8.54 15.31 -14.18
CA GLN A 45 9.17 16.62 -14.25
C GLN A 45 10.30 16.76 -13.21
N ASN A 46 11.32 17.53 -13.58
CA ASN A 46 12.38 17.94 -12.65
C ASN A 46 11.91 19.21 -11.88
N ASN A 47 10.86 19.06 -11.08
CA ASN A 47 10.22 20.13 -10.35
C ASN A 47 10.15 19.82 -8.85
N ARG A 48 10.91 20.55 -8.04
CA ARG A 48 10.96 20.29 -6.59
C ARG A 48 9.63 20.55 -5.87
N ALA A 49 8.79 21.45 -6.39
CA ALA A 49 7.46 21.69 -5.81
C ALA A 49 6.54 20.49 -6.02
N GLU A 50 6.54 19.88 -7.21
CA GLU A 50 5.81 18.64 -7.49
C GLU A 50 6.33 17.49 -6.64
N TRP A 51 7.64 17.35 -6.45
CA TRP A 51 8.23 16.34 -5.58
C TRP A 51 7.79 16.48 -4.12
N ALA A 52 7.70 17.75 -3.64
CA ALA A 52 7.17 18.03 -2.29
C ALA A 52 5.69 17.62 -2.18
N ILE A 53 4.89 17.89 -3.21
CA ILE A 53 3.48 17.50 -3.27
C ILE A 53 3.37 15.97 -3.23
N THR A 54 4.14 15.26 -4.05
CA THR A 54 4.18 13.80 -4.06
C THR A 54 4.45 13.22 -2.66
N ILE A 55 5.49 13.70 -1.97
CA ILE A 55 5.81 13.23 -0.61
C ILE A 55 4.67 13.56 0.37
N ASN A 56 4.10 14.76 0.30
CA ASN A 56 2.99 15.16 1.17
C ASN A 56 1.72 14.33 0.92
N ASN A 57 1.42 13.99 -0.34
CA ASN A 57 0.31 13.13 -0.72
C ASN A 57 0.49 11.72 -0.15
N LEU A 58 1.69 11.15 -0.23
CA LEU A 58 2.01 9.84 0.36
C LEU A 58 1.84 9.84 1.87
N ARG A 59 2.34 10.86 2.58
CA ARG A 59 2.17 11.02 4.03
C ARG A 59 0.72 11.24 4.43
N THR A 60 -0.04 11.97 3.61
CA THR A 60 -1.48 12.17 3.85
C THR A 60 -2.24 10.87 3.66
N MET A 61 -1.92 10.11 2.63
CA MET A 61 -2.52 8.79 2.39
C MET A 61 -2.21 7.84 3.56
N GLU A 62 -0.97 7.80 4.04
CA GLU A 62 -0.59 7.02 5.22
C GLU A 62 -1.44 7.39 6.45
N ARG A 63 -1.57 8.69 6.74
CA ARG A 63 -2.28 9.20 7.92
C ARG A 63 -3.80 9.04 7.83
N VAL A 64 -4.39 9.25 6.64
CA VAL A 64 -5.86 9.33 6.47
C VAL A 64 -6.45 7.99 6.08
N VAL A 65 -5.79 7.27 5.17
CA VAL A 65 -6.28 5.98 4.63
C VAL A 65 -5.67 4.80 5.39
N GLY A 66 -4.42 4.92 5.81
CA GLY A 66 -3.65 3.87 6.46
C GLY A 66 -2.99 2.90 5.48
N MET A 67 -1.74 2.53 5.74
CA MET A 67 -0.94 1.67 4.85
C MET A 67 -1.43 0.22 4.78
N ASN A 68 -2.24 -0.22 5.74
CA ASN A 68 -2.86 -1.55 5.69
C ASN A 68 -3.98 -1.65 4.64
N THR A 69 -4.53 -0.51 4.22
CA THR A 69 -5.66 -0.41 3.28
C THR A 69 -5.31 0.30 1.97
N ALA A 70 -4.10 0.85 1.88
CA ALA A 70 -3.63 1.56 0.69
C ALA A 70 -2.29 1.02 0.20
N HIS A 71 -2.20 0.80 -1.10
CA HIS A 71 -0.96 0.47 -1.79
C HIS A 71 -0.60 1.64 -2.69
N ALA A 72 0.61 2.17 -2.55
CA ALA A 72 1.11 3.24 -3.38
C ALA A 72 2.37 2.83 -4.14
N GLU A 73 2.46 3.26 -5.37
CA GLU A 73 3.68 3.25 -6.16
C GLU A 73 3.93 4.65 -6.72
N VAL A 74 5.16 5.13 -6.58
CA VAL A 74 5.65 6.33 -7.25
C VAL A 74 6.53 5.90 -8.41
N LEU A 75 6.11 6.22 -9.62
CA LEU A 75 6.84 5.92 -10.84
C LEU A 75 7.51 7.17 -11.37
N ALA A 76 8.85 7.23 -11.33
CA ALA A 76 9.60 8.35 -11.88
C ALA A 76 10.28 8.00 -13.20
N TRP A 77 10.08 8.90 -14.20
CA TRP A 77 10.60 8.76 -15.55
C TRP A 77 10.92 10.12 -16.17
N GLY A 78 11.57 10.13 -17.34
CA GLY A 78 12.03 11.37 -17.93
C GLY A 78 12.82 12.24 -16.95
N PRO A 79 12.72 13.57 -17.00
CA PRO A 79 13.41 14.46 -16.06
C PRO A 79 13.07 14.22 -14.57
N GLY A 80 11.89 13.67 -14.28
CA GLY A 80 11.42 13.34 -12.94
C GLY A 80 12.23 12.27 -12.23
N ILE A 81 13.00 11.45 -12.96
CA ILE A 81 13.84 10.40 -12.35
C ILE A 81 14.85 10.96 -11.34
N LYS A 82 15.21 12.25 -11.46
CA LYS A 82 16.09 12.94 -10.52
C LYS A 82 15.54 12.99 -9.10
N PHE A 83 14.22 12.90 -8.94
CA PHE A 83 13.56 12.73 -7.64
C PHE A 83 14.08 11.52 -6.88
N LEU A 84 14.35 10.41 -7.59
CA LEU A 84 14.75 9.13 -7.01
C LEU A 84 16.26 8.96 -6.83
N LEU A 85 17.06 9.98 -7.09
CA LEU A 85 18.50 9.89 -6.93
C LEU A 85 18.91 10.03 -5.45
N LYS A 86 20.02 9.42 -5.06
CA LYS A 86 20.57 9.51 -3.70
C LYS A 86 20.99 10.92 -3.26
N ASN A 87 21.21 11.83 -4.21
CA ASN A 87 21.46 13.25 -3.96
C ASN A 87 20.20 14.11 -4.06
N SER A 88 19.03 13.50 -4.20
CA SER A 88 17.75 14.20 -4.09
C SER A 88 17.53 14.70 -2.65
N PRO A 89 16.95 15.90 -2.47
CA PRO A 89 16.60 16.38 -1.12
C PRO A 89 15.57 15.48 -0.42
N TYR A 90 14.91 14.59 -1.16
CA TYR A 90 13.91 13.64 -0.66
C TYR A 90 14.42 12.21 -0.50
N ALA A 91 15.73 11.96 -0.64
CA ALA A 91 16.28 10.61 -0.58
C ALA A 91 16.00 9.90 0.76
N SER A 92 16.04 10.63 1.88
CA SER A 92 15.69 10.10 3.21
C SER A 92 14.18 9.80 3.35
N ASP A 93 13.32 10.65 2.78
CA ASP A 93 11.88 10.42 2.76
C ASP A 93 11.53 9.17 1.95
N ILE A 94 12.12 9.02 0.77
CA ILE A 94 11.97 7.85 -0.09
C ILE A 94 12.36 6.57 0.65
N GLN A 95 13.53 6.57 1.30
CA GLN A 95 13.97 5.43 2.10
C GLN A 95 12.99 5.11 3.22
N SER A 96 12.56 6.11 3.99
CA SER A 96 11.62 5.92 5.09
C SER A 96 10.28 5.38 4.60
N LEU A 97 9.68 6.03 3.60
CA LEU A 97 8.38 5.63 3.04
C LEU A 97 8.44 4.24 2.38
N SER A 98 9.58 3.86 1.79
CA SER A 98 9.74 2.51 1.23
C SER A 98 9.70 1.42 2.31
N MET A 99 10.19 1.71 3.52
CA MET A 99 10.11 0.77 4.66
C MET A 99 8.67 0.60 5.15
N TYR A 100 7.80 1.57 4.92
CA TYR A 100 6.35 1.47 5.18
C TYR A 100 5.55 0.84 4.04
N GLY A 101 6.22 0.32 3.00
CA GLY A 101 5.57 -0.43 1.92
C GLY A 101 5.22 0.38 0.68
N ILE A 102 5.57 1.67 0.63
CA ILE A 102 5.42 2.48 -0.59
C ILE A 102 6.51 2.06 -1.58
N LYS A 103 6.11 1.75 -2.80
CA LYS A 103 7.03 1.37 -3.86
C LYS A 103 7.51 2.61 -4.62
N PHE A 104 8.82 2.77 -4.77
CA PHE A 104 9.44 3.79 -5.62
C PHE A 104 10.10 3.11 -6.80
N SER A 105 9.71 3.47 -8.02
CA SER A 105 10.08 2.79 -9.27
C SER A 105 10.74 3.75 -10.24
N ALA A 106 11.99 3.45 -10.59
CA ALA A 106 12.75 4.17 -11.61
C ALA A 106 12.62 3.50 -12.98
N CYS A 107 12.28 4.27 -13.99
CA CYS A 107 12.18 3.81 -15.38
C CYS A 107 13.57 3.46 -15.96
N HIS A 108 13.82 2.18 -16.28
CA HIS A 108 15.08 1.73 -16.85
C HIS A 108 15.41 2.41 -18.18
N GLN A 109 14.42 2.67 -19.04
CA GLN A 109 14.66 3.36 -20.31
C GLN A 109 15.17 4.79 -20.10
N THR A 110 14.60 5.50 -19.10
CA THR A 110 15.11 6.82 -18.69
C THR A 110 16.52 6.73 -18.12
N MET A 111 16.77 5.72 -17.25
CA MET A 111 18.11 5.51 -16.71
C MET A 111 19.14 5.32 -17.81
N LYS A 112 18.82 4.51 -18.82
CA LYS A 112 19.69 4.31 -20.00
C LYS A 112 19.95 5.62 -20.75
N ALA A 113 18.89 6.35 -21.06
CA ALA A 113 18.99 7.61 -21.80
C ALA A 113 19.81 8.68 -21.06
N MET A 114 19.78 8.65 -19.72
CA MET A 114 20.51 9.59 -18.87
C MET A 114 21.81 9.02 -18.29
N HIS A 115 22.25 7.86 -18.75
CA HIS A 115 23.47 7.17 -18.28
C HIS A 115 23.53 6.95 -16.75
N LEU A 116 22.35 6.76 -16.13
CA LEU A 116 22.25 6.53 -14.69
C LEU A 116 22.48 5.07 -14.35
N LYS A 117 23.23 4.84 -13.26
CA LYS A 117 23.49 3.50 -12.71
C LYS A 117 22.60 3.27 -11.46
N LYS A 118 22.30 2.01 -11.16
CA LYS A 118 21.55 1.62 -9.95
C LYS A 118 22.16 2.23 -8.66
N ALA A 119 23.48 2.28 -8.57
CA ALA A 119 24.17 2.83 -7.41
C ALA A 119 23.93 4.33 -7.16
N GLN A 120 23.34 5.05 -8.10
CA GLN A 120 22.98 6.46 -7.98
C GLN A 120 21.54 6.67 -7.46
N LEU A 121 20.73 5.62 -7.43
CA LEU A 121 19.38 5.68 -6.88
C LEU A 121 19.39 5.71 -5.35
N ALA A 122 18.39 6.36 -4.77
CA ALA A 122 18.16 6.36 -3.33
C ALA A 122 17.86 4.93 -2.83
N SER A 123 18.08 4.70 -1.54
CA SER A 123 17.75 3.42 -0.90
C SER A 123 16.24 3.17 -0.98
N GLY A 124 15.83 1.93 -1.23
CA GLY A 124 14.43 1.54 -1.38
C GLY A 124 13.85 1.72 -2.78
N VAL A 125 14.60 2.33 -3.73
CA VAL A 125 14.15 2.45 -5.11
C VAL A 125 14.35 1.16 -5.88
N THR A 126 13.31 0.73 -6.59
CA THR A 126 13.30 -0.40 -7.54
C THR A 126 13.41 0.09 -8.98
N ILE A 127 13.77 -0.79 -9.91
CA ILE A 127 13.86 -0.46 -11.34
C ILE A 127 12.80 -1.25 -12.08
N VAL A 128 12.02 -0.55 -12.91
CA VAL A 128 11.03 -1.17 -13.82
C VAL A 128 11.50 -1.07 -15.26
N PRO A 129 11.14 -2.02 -16.14
CA PRO A 129 11.62 -2.06 -17.54
C PRO A 129 11.36 -0.78 -18.34
N GLY A 130 10.21 -0.15 -18.10
CA GLY A 130 9.80 1.08 -18.78
C GLY A 130 8.57 1.68 -18.11
N ALA A 131 8.46 3.00 -18.09
CA ALA A 131 7.34 3.70 -17.45
C ALA A 131 5.99 3.31 -18.07
N ILE A 132 5.87 3.37 -19.40
CA ILE A 132 4.62 3.03 -20.09
C ILE A 132 4.18 1.59 -19.81
N ALA A 133 5.11 0.65 -19.79
CA ALA A 133 4.80 -0.74 -19.48
C ALA A 133 4.30 -0.91 -18.04
N GLU A 134 4.90 -0.20 -17.08
CA GLU A 134 4.46 -0.23 -15.67
C GLU A 134 3.09 0.43 -15.51
N ILE A 135 2.83 1.58 -16.18
CA ILE A 135 1.52 2.26 -16.18
C ILE A 135 0.43 1.30 -16.69
N ILE A 136 0.63 0.71 -17.88
CA ILE A 136 -0.34 -0.23 -18.46
C ILE A 136 -0.59 -1.41 -17.52
N LYS A 137 0.47 -1.96 -16.92
CA LYS A 137 0.36 -3.05 -15.95
C LYS A 137 -0.48 -2.64 -14.74
N ARG A 138 -0.21 -1.48 -14.14
CA ARG A 138 -0.95 -0.99 -12.98
C ARG A 138 -2.40 -0.67 -13.31
N HIS A 139 -2.64 -0.06 -14.48
CA HIS A 139 -3.99 0.16 -14.99
C HIS A 139 -4.79 -1.16 -15.05
N ASN A 140 -4.22 -2.20 -15.66
CA ASN A 140 -4.86 -3.52 -15.75
C ASN A 140 -5.07 -4.21 -14.39
N GLU A 141 -4.27 -3.86 -13.38
CA GLU A 141 -4.41 -4.31 -11.99
C GLU A 141 -5.40 -3.46 -11.18
N GLY A 142 -6.07 -2.48 -11.80
CA GLY A 142 -7.08 -1.62 -11.18
C GLY A 142 -6.50 -0.51 -10.29
N TRP A 143 -5.32 -0.01 -10.62
CA TRP A 143 -4.72 1.13 -9.93
C TRP A 143 -5.30 2.45 -10.45
N THR A 144 -5.49 3.39 -9.53
CA THR A 144 -5.82 4.79 -9.87
C THR A 144 -4.52 5.52 -10.17
N GLU A 145 -4.44 6.14 -11.34
CA GLU A 145 -3.28 6.93 -11.75
C GLU A 145 -3.48 8.39 -11.36
N ILE A 146 -2.44 8.97 -10.76
CA ILE A 146 -2.35 10.39 -10.42
C ILE A 146 -1.06 10.91 -11.03
N LYS A 147 -1.19 11.93 -11.87
CA LYS A 147 -0.05 12.62 -12.44
C LYS A 147 0.20 13.90 -11.66
N GLU A 148 1.41 14.02 -11.16
CA GLU A 148 1.89 15.18 -10.42
C GLU A 148 2.55 16.23 -11.36
#